data_c3d100c3fa0ff2354d76eab3d7f04576
#
_entry.id   c3d100c3fa0ff2354d76eab3d7f04576
#
_cell.length_a   1.000
_cell.length_b   1.000
_cell.length_c   1.000
_cell.angle_alpha   90.00
_cell.angle_beta   90.00
_cell.angle_gamma   90.00
#
_symmetry.space_group_name_H-M   'P 1'
#
loop_
_entity.id
_entity.type
_entity.pdbx_description
1 polymer ?
#
loop_
_entity_poly.entity_id
_entity_poly.type
_entity_poly.pdbx_seq_one_letter_code
_entity_poly.pdbx_strand_id
1 'polypeptide(L)'
;IGWNETNVFPYRVFWWEAPDGSRILTYFPFDYVNEITNPFQLVDWLRQFEANSGFRKMMVLFGVGDHGGGPSMEMLSRIDRLKTLDIFPTIEFGNSTAYLSWIRQQDLAGAPVWKDELYLEYHQGTYTTQARMKERNRRSEVLLTNAEKVSALAAWLG
;
A
#
# COMPACT_ATOMS: atom_id res chain seq x y z
N ILE A 1 -0.59 -4.16 -8.17
CA ILE A 1 -1.34 -5.42 -8.28
C ILE A 1 -2.85 -5.27 -8.00
N GLY A 2 -3.28 -4.19 -7.35
CA GLY A 2 -4.69 -3.93 -7.06
C GLY A 2 -5.56 -3.66 -8.29
N TRP A 3 -4.97 -3.22 -9.38
CA TRP A 3 -5.68 -2.82 -10.60
C TRP A 3 -5.34 -3.76 -11.76
N ASN A 4 -5.60 -5.04 -11.57
CA ASN A 4 -5.45 -6.07 -12.58
C ASN A 4 -6.80 -6.75 -12.83
N GLU A 5 -7.24 -6.83 -14.06
CA GLU A 5 -8.42 -7.58 -14.47
C GLU A 5 -8.07 -8.99 -14.95
N THR A 6 -6.97 -9.10 -15.68
CA THR A 6 -6.54 -10.38 -16.29
C THR A 6 -5.73 -11.22 -15.31
N ASN A 7 -4.87 -10.57 -14.50
CA ASN A 7 -3.99 -11.23 -13.55
C ASN A 7 -4.38 -10.87 -12.10
N VAL A 8 -5.51 -11.39 -11.64
CA VAL A 8 -5.95 -11.16 -10.26
C VAL A 8 -4.96 -11.82 -9.31
N PHE A 9 -4.31 -11.01 -8.46
CA PHE A 9 -3.33 -11.52 -7.51
C PHE A 9 -4.00 -12.34 -6.40
N PRO A 10 -3.57 -13.61 -6.17
CA PRO A 10 -4.35 -14.55 -5.38
C PRO A 10 -4.15 -14.45 -3.87
N TYR A 11 -3.09 -13.77 -3.39
CA TYR A 11 -2.68 -13.81 -1.98
C TYR A 11 -2.90 -12.49 -1.26
N ARG A 12 -3.28 -12.56 0.03
CA ARG A 12 -3.41 -11.38 0.91
C ARG A 12 -2.26 -11.25 1.89
N VAL A 13 -1.71 -12.37 2.36
CA VAL A 13 -0.51 -12.44 3.20
C VAL A 13 0.43 -13.46 2.57
N PHE A 14 1.65 -13.06 2.28
CA PHE A 14 2.61 -13.91 1.59
C PHE A 14 4.05 -13.45 1.82
N TRP A 15 4.99 -14.33 1.55
CA TRP A 15 6.39 -13.98 1.45
C TRP A 15 6.71 -13.57 0.02
N TRP A 16 7.17 -12.35 -0.17
CA TRP A 16 7.71 -11.92 -1.45
C TRP A 16 9.21 -12.17 -1.47
N GLU A 17 9.66 -13.03 -2.40
CA GLU A 17 11.03 -13.50 -2.51
C GLU A 17 11.73 -12.85 -3.70
N ALA A 18 12.89 -12.26 -3.45
CA ALA A 18 13.78 -11.71 -4.46
C ALA A 18 14.62 -12.83 -5.14
N PRO A 19 15.28 -12.55 -6.31
CA PRO A 19 16.12 -13.53 -7.00
C PRO A 19 17.28 -14.09 -6.17
N ASP A 20 17.76 -13.35 -5.18
CA ASP A 20 18.82 -13.78 -4.25
C ASP A 20 18.32 -14.65 -3.08
N GLY A 21 17.00 -14.94 -3.04
CA GLY A 21 16.36 -15.71 -2.00
C GLY A 21 15.96 -14.92 -0.75
N SER A 22 16.27 -13.63 -0.68
CA SER A 22 15.80 -12.79 0.43
C SER A 22 14.28 -12.63 0.36
N ARG A 23 13.64 -12.55 1.55
CA ARG A 23 12.17 -12.51 1.66
C ARG A 23 11.69 -11.37 2.52
N ILE A 24 10.56 -10.80 2.12
CA ILE A 24 9.81 -9.84 2.92
C ILE A 24 8.37 -10.31 3.12
N LEU A 25 7.88 -10.24 4.37
CA LEU A 25 6.48 -10.51 4.65
C LEU A 25 5.63 -9.37 4.11
N THR A 26 4.68 -9.71 3.25
CA THR A 26 3.88 -8.75 2.51
C THR A 26 2.40 -8.94 2.83
N TYR A 27 1.71 -7.82 3.02
CA TYR A 27 0.26 -7.73 3.14
C TYR A 27 -0.30 -6.98 1.95
N PHE A 28 -1.29 -7.55 1.28
CA PHE A 28 -1.99 -6.94 0.17
C PHE A 28 -3.41 -6.53 0.58
N PRO A 29 -3.69 -5.23 0.80
CA PRO A 29 -5.01 -4.76 1.19
C PRO A 29 -6.05 -4.96 0.07
N PHE A 30 -7.33 -4.96 0.43
CA PHE A 30 -8.42 -5.00 -0.56
C PHE A 30 -8.51 -3.70 -1.34
N ASP A 31 -8.24 -2.59 -0.65
CA ASP A 31 -8.19 -1.27 -1.24
C ASP A 31 -7.11 -0.45 -0.52
N TYR A 32 -6.53 0.54 -1.19
CA TYR A 32 -5.59 1.49 -0.58
C TYR A 32 -6.30 2.77 -0.14
N VAL A 33 -7.55 2.95 -0.53
CA VAL A 33 -8.44 4.03 -0.10
C VAL A 33 -9.80 3.45 0.25
N ASN A 34 -10.32 3.79 1.41
CA ASN A 34 -11.66 3.39 1.80
C ASN A 34 -12.32 4.50 2.62
N GLU A 35 -13.48 4.94 2.17
CA GLU A 35 -14.25 5.99 2.85
C GLU A 35 -15.19 5.43 3.92
N ILE A 36 -15.13 4.12 4.19
CA ILE A 36 -16.00 3.44 5.18
C ILE A 36 -17.48 3.72 4.88
N THR A 37 -17.84 3.71 3.61
CA THR A 37 -19.21 4.00 3.17
C THR A 37 -20.12 2.78 3.24
N ASN A 38 -19.57 1.59 3.08
CA ASN A 38 -20.31 0.33 3.06
C ASN A 38 -19.81 -0.66 4.12
N PRO A 39 -20.49 -0.79 5.25
CA PRO A 39 -20.09 -1.72 6.31
C PRO A 39 -20.18 -3.20 5.89
N PHE A 40 -21.10 -3.56 5.00
CA PHE A 40 -21.23 -4.94 4.51
C PHE A 40 -19.99 -5.36 3.69
N GLN A 41 -19.40 -4.43 2.96
CA GLN A 41 -18.15 -4.66 2.23
C GLN A 41 -17.01 -5.02 3.19
N LEU A 42 -16.90 -4.37 4.34
CA LEU A 42 -15.87 -4.67 5.34
C LEU A 42 -16.03 -6.10 5.90
N VAL A 43 -17.28 -6.53 6.15
CA VAL A 43 -17.55 -7.90 6.61
C VAL A 43 -17.22 -8.92 5.52
N ASP A 44 -17.56 -8.63 4.27
CA ASP A 44 -17.24 -9.49 3.14
C ASP A 44 -15.73 -9.60 2.91
N TRP A 45 -15.01 -8.50 2.97
CA TRP A 45 -13.55 -8.49 2.93
C TRP A 45 -12.92 -9.31 4.06
N LEU A 46 -13.44 -9.20 5.28
CA LEU A 46 -12.93 -10.00 6.39
C LEU A 46 -13.12 -11.50 6.16
N ARG A 47 -14.28 -11.91 5.64
CA ARG A 47 -14.56 -13.31 5.27
C ARG A 47 -13.63 -13.81 4.16
N GLN A 48 -13.44 -13.01 3.12
CA GLN A 48 -12.51 -13.33 2.03
C GLN A 48 -11.08 -13.41 2.54
N PHE A 49 -10.68 -12.49 3.43
CA PHE A 49 -9.36 -12.47 4.04
C PHE A 49 -9.11 -13.72 4.89
N GLU A 50 -10.06 -14.09 5.74
CA GLU A 50 -10.00 -15.32 6.56
C GLU A 50 -9.89 -16.57 5.66
N ALA A 51 -10.70 -16.66 4.62
CA ALA A 51 -10.64 -17.76 3.67
C ALA A 51 -9.32 -17.86 2.91
N ASN A 52 -8.70 -16.70 2.61
CA ASN A 52 -7.45 -16.63 1.85
C ASN A 52 -6.20 -16.86 2.71
N SER A 53 -6.17 -16.29 3.91
CA SER A 53 -4.98 -16.22 4.75
C SER A 53 -5.04 -17.09 6.02
N GLY A 54 -6.23 -17.55 6.40
CA GLY A 54 -6.48 -18.21 7.69
C GLY A 54 -6.54 -17.27 8.89
N PHE A 55 -6.29 -15.96 8.71
CA PHE A 55 -6.31 -14.98 9.80
C PHE A 55 -7.65 -14.29 9.93
N ARG A 56 -8.09 -14.04 11.18
CA ARG A 56 -9.37 -13.40 11.52
C ARG A 56 -9.25 -11.91 11.86
N LYS A 57 -8.10 -11.32 11.61
CA LYS A 57 -7.83 -9.90 11.80
C LYS A 57 -7.18 -9.35 10.55
N MET A 58 -7.85 -8.42 9.87
CA MET A 58 -7.32 -7.74 8.69
C MET A 58 -7.05 -6.27 8.96
N MET A 59 -6.12 -5.70 8.23
CA MET A 59 -5.89 -4.25 8.22
C MET A 59 -6.68 -3.62 7.07
N VAL A 60 -7.44 -2.58 7.37
CA VAL A 60 -8.13 -1.75 6.38
C VAL A 60 -7.47 -0.38 6.35
N LEU A 61 -6.97 0.01 5.19
CA LEU A 61 -6.52 1.36 4.94
C LEU A 61 -7.75 2.23 4.70
N PHE A 62 -7.86 3.37 5.37
CA PHE A 62 -9.01 4.25 5.21
C PHE A 62 -8.60 5.73 5.19
N GLY A 63 -9.39 6.52 4.50
CA GLY A 63 -9.15 7.94 4.28
C GLY A 63 -9.49 8.34 2.85
N VAL A 64 -9.49 9.63 2.56
CA VAL A 64 -9.60 10.16 1.20
C VAL A 64 -8.28 9.87 0.47
N GLY A 65 -8.36 9.03 -0.56
CA GLY A 65 -7.18 8.58 -1.29
C GLY A 65 -6.79 9.45 -2.47
N ASP A 66 -5.80 8.98 -3.24
CA ASP A 66 -5.24 9.54 -4.47
C ASP A 66 -4.58 10.94 -4.33
N HIS A 67 -5.03 11.77 -3.42
CA HIS A 67 -4.56 13.15 -3.25
C HIS A 67 -3.94 13.41 -1.87
N GLY A 68 -3.63 12.35 -1.13
CA GLY A 68 -2.98 12.44 0.19
C GLY A 68 -3.88 12.94 1.30
N GLY A 69 -5.20 12.81 1.15
CA GLY A 69 -6.16 13.14 2.20
C GLY A 69 -6.19 12.07 3.30
N GLY A 70 -6.33 12.51 4.56
CA GLY A 70 -6.54 11.62 5.69
C GLY A 70 -8.01 11.26 5.90
N PRO A 71 -8.35 10.59 7.03
CA PRO A 71 -9.72 10.32 7.40
C PRO A 71 -10.52 11.61 7.63
N SER A 72 -11.75 11.65 7.11
CA SER A 72 -12.68 12.75 7.42
C SER A 72 -13.39 12.51 8.75
N MET A 73 -13.97 13.59 9.33
CA MET A 73 -14.80 13.48 10.54
C MET A 73 -16.00 12.55 10.33
N GLU A 74 -16.53 12.49 9.13
CA GLU A 74 -17.63 11.59 8.79
C GLU A 74 -17.19 10.12 8.82
N MET A 75 -16.02 9.79 8.28
CA MET A 75 -15.46 8.44 8.36
C MET A 75 -15.24 8.01 9.80
N LEU A 76 -14.67 8.87 10.63
CA LEU A 76 -14.46 8.60 12.07
C LEU A 76 -15.79 8.36 12.78
N SER A 77 -16.80 9.20 12.53
CA SER A 77 -18.14 9.03 13.10
C SER A 77 -18.82 7.72 12.66
N ARG A 78 -18.62 7.30 11.42
CA ARG A 78 -19.12 6.00 10.93
C ARG A 78 -18.46 4.83 11.65
N ILE A 79 -17.13 4.88 11.81
CA ILE A 79 -16.39 3.84 12.54
C ILE A 79 -16.87 3.77 13.98
N ASP A 80 -17.04 4.89 14.67
CA ASP A 80 -17.52 4.92 16.05
C ASP A 80 -18.92 4.29 16.19
N ARG A 81 -19.80 4.52 15.24
CA ARG A 81 -21.11 3.83 15.20
C ARG A 81 -20.97 2.32 14.98
N LEU A 82 -20.11 1.89 14.06
CA LEU A 82 -19.88 0.46 13.82
C LEU A 82 -19.31 -0.25 15.04
N LYS A 83 -18.46 0.41 15.82
CA LYS A 83 -17.89 -0.11 17.07
C LYS A 83 -18.94 -0.37 18.16
N THR A 84 -20.11 0.25 18.10
CA THR A 84 -21.21 0.02 19.05
C THR A 84 -22.12 -1.16 18.68
N LEU A 85 -21.92 -1.78 17.55
CA LEU A 85 -22.76 -2.88 17.06
C LEU A 85 -22.17 -4.23 17.46
N ASP A 86 -22.78 -4.93 18.38
CA ASP A 86 -22.33 -6.25 18.87
C ASP A 86 -22.24 -7.33 17.77
N ILE A 87 -23.02 -7.19 16.71
CA ILE A 87 -23.00 -8.10 15.56
C ILE A 87 -21.89 -7.79 14.54
N PHE A 88 -21.20 -6.64 14.70
CA PHE A 88 -20.16 -6.22 13.79
C PHE A 88 -18.77 -6.67 14.31
N PRO A 89 -17.83 -7.02 13.42
CA PRO A 89 -16.47 -7.32 13.85
C PRO A 89 -15.85 -6.20 14.67
N THR A 90 -15.07 -6.55 15.68
CA THR A 90 -14.35 -5.55 16.50
C THR A 90 -13.43 -4.69 15.64
N ILE A 91 -13.56 -3.39 15.76
CA ILE A 91 -12.72 -2.40 15.05
C ILE A 91 -11.77 -1.75 16.05
N GLU A 92 -10.48 -1.76 15.72
CA GLU A 92 -9.41 -1.07 16.46
C GLU A 92 -8.71 -0.10 15.53
N PHE A 93 -8.40 1.10 16.01
CA PHE A 93 -7.47 1.98 15.31
C PHE A 93 -6.04 1.49 15.52
N GLY A 94 -5.25 1.53 14.44
CA GLY A 94 -3.89 1.04 14.48
C GLY A 94 -3.04 1.63 13.36
N ASN A 95 -1.89 1.06 13.17
CA ASN A 95 -0.99 1.39 12.07
C ASN A 95 -0.40 0.11 11.45
N SER A 96 0.21 0.26 10.28
CA SER A 96 0.78 -0.85 9.52
C SER A 96 1.89 -1.59 10.29
N THR A 97 2.72 -0.86 11.05
CA THR A 97 3.82 -1.46 11.81
C THR A 97 3.28 -2.41 12.90
N ALA A 98 2.29 -1.97 13.67
CA ALA A 98 1.68 -2.80 14.71
C ALA A 98 0.99 -4.03 14.12
N TYR A 99 0.27 -3.85 13.00
CA TYR A 99 -0.41 -4.96 12.32
C TYR A 99 0.58 -5.99 11.74
N LEU A 100 1.63 -5.55 11.05
CA LEU A 100 2.65 -6.46 10.50
C LEU A 100 3.44 -7.16 11.61
N SER A 101 3.68 -6.47 12.74
CA SER A 101 4.29 -7.10 13.91
C SER A 101 3.40 -8.19 14.50
N TRP A 102 2.07 -7.97 14.51
CA TRP A 102 1.12 -9.00 14.92
C TRP A 102 1.11 -10.20 13.97
N ILE A 103 1.08 -9.98 12.63
CA ILE A 103 1.14 -11.08 11.64
C ILE A 103 2.41 -11.91 11.83
N ARG A 104 3.56 -11.29 12.05
CA ARG A 104 4.84 -12.00 12.26
C ARG A 104 4.84 -12.95 13.44
N GLN A 105 3.95 -12.77 14.40
CA GLN A 105 3.81 -13.64 15.57
C GLN A 105 2.86 -14.81 15.33
N GLN A 106 2.19 -14.86 14.18
CA GLN A 106 1.29 -15.94 13.81
C GLN A 106 2.07 -17.09 13.18
N ASP A 107 1.41 -18.25 13.05
CA ASP A 107 1.98 -19.35 12.28
C ASP A 107 1.97 -19.00 10.79
N LEU A 108 3.16 -18.84 10.25
CA LEU A 108 3.40 -18.51 8.84
C LEU A 108 3.99 -19.69 8.04
N ALA A 109 4.01 -20.91 8.63
CA ALA A 109 4.62 -22.07 7.97
C ALA A 109 3.93 -22.42 6.64
N GLY A 110 2.62 -22.17 6.55
CA GLY A 110 1.82 -22.36 5.33
C GLY A 110 1.68 -21.12 4.43
N ALA A 111 2.31 -20.00 4.78
CA ALA A 111 2.18 -18.77 3.99
C ALA A 111 2.80 -18.95 2.59
N PRO A 112 2.07 -18.57 1.52
CA PRO A 112 2.58 -18.70 0.15
C PRO A 112 3.81 -17.84 -0.09
N VAL A 113 4.64 -18.27 -1.04
CA VAL A 113 5.83 -17.54 -1.49
C VAL A 113 5.62 -17.06 -2.92
N TRP A 114 5.74 -15.77 -3.14
CA TRP A 114 5.71 -15.16 -4.47
C TRP A 114 7.13 -14.77 -4.91
N LYS A 115 7.57 -15.27 -6.07
CA LYS A 115 8.96 -15.12 -6.57
C LYS A 115 9.06 -14.25 -7.82
N ASP A 116 8.01 -13.54 -8.16
CA ASP A 116 7.91 -12.73 -9.36
C ASP A 116 7.60 -11.29 -9.03
N GLU A 117 7.59 -10.41 -10.04
CA GLU A 117 7.19 -9.01 -9.84
C GLU A 117 5.74 -8.88 -9.37
N LEU A 118 5.44 -7.82 -8.64
CA LEU A 118 4.07 -7.45 -8.27
C LEU A 118 3.53 -6.53 -9.37
N TYR A 119 2.98 -7.15 -10.41
CA TYR A 119 2.55 -6.50 -11.62
C TYR A 119 1.34 -5.59 -11.42
N LEU A 120 1.33 -4.45 -12.10
CA LEU A 120 0.25 -3.48 -12.11
C LEU A 120 -0.22 -3.27 -13.56
N GLU A 121 -1.28 -3.98 -13.95
CA GLU A 121 -1.76 -4.08 -15.32
C GLU A 121 -2.13 -2.72 -15.92
N TYR A 122 -2.90 -1.92 -15.21
CA TYR A 122 -3.34 -0.61 -15.70
C TYR A 122 -2.26 0.46 -15.78
N HIS A 123 -1.10 0.23 -15.19
CA HIS A 123 0.02 1.16 -15.19
C HIS A 123 1.25 0.60 -15.90
N GLN A 124 1.06 -0.46 -16.69
CA GLN A 124 2.15 -1.06 -17.46
C GLN A 124 2.79 0.00 -18.39
N GLY A 125 4.10 0.06 -18.37
CA GLY A 125 4.85 1.00 -19.20
C GLY A 125 4.87 2.45 -18.69
N THR A 126 4.06 2.85 -17.72
CA THR A 126 4.06 4.20 -17.15
C THR A 126 5.43 4.61 -16.63
N TYR A 127 6.16 3.69 -16.00
CA TYR A 127 7.48 3.95 -15.41
C TYR A 127 8.63 3.91 -16.43
N THR A 128 8.46 3.21 -17.54
CA THR A 128 9.51 3.00 -18.56
C THR A 128 9.21 3.73 -19.86
N THR A 129 7.96 4.02 -20.16
CA THR A 129 7.55 4.78 -21.34
C THR A 129 8.19 6.17 -21.31
N GLN A 130 8.67 6.63 -22.45
CA GLN A 130 9.36 7.93 -22.58
C GLN A 130 10.58 8.07 -21.64
N ALA A 131 11.41 7.05 -21.56
CA ALA A 131 12.58 6.98 -20.69
C ALA A 131 13.49 8.22 -20.81
N ARG A 132 13.65 8.79 -22.03
CA ARG A 132 14.42 10.03 -22.26
C ARG A 132 13.84 11.24 -21.53
N MET A 133 12.52 11.32 -21.37
CA MET A 133 11.90 12.41 -20.60
C MET A 133 12.28 12.32 -19.13
N LYS A 134 12.23 11.12 -18.57
CA LYS A 134 12.59 10.85 -17.17
C LYS A 134 14.09 11.12 -16.92
N GLU A 135 14.95 10.66 -17.83
CA GLU A 135 16.37 10.94 -17.79
C GLU A 135 16.66 12.44 -17.84
N ARG A 136 16.05 13.16 -18.78
CA ARG A 136 16.22 14.61 -18.94
C ARG A 136 15.71 15.37 -17.73
N ASN A 137 14.57 14.99 -17.17
CA ASN A 137 14.05 15.58 -15.94
C ASN A 137 15.07 15.46 -14.81
N ARG A 138 15.55 14.24 -14.54
CA ARG A 138 16.57 14.01 -13.49
C ARG A 138 17.86 14.79 -13.75
N ARG A 139 18.32 14.83 -15.00
CA ARG A 139 19.51 15.55 -15.39
C ARG A 139 19.35 17.08 -15.21
N SER A 140 18.16 17.61 -15.52
CA SER A 140 17.86 19.03 -15.31
C SER A 140 17.88 19.40 -13.82
N GLU A 141 17.31 18.59 -12.95
CA GLU A 141 17.36 18.80 -11.50
C GLU A 141 18.82 18.94 -11.00
N VAL A 142 19.70 18.03 -11.43
CA VAL A 142 21.12 18.06 -11.07
C VAL A 142 21.83 19.28 -11.63
N LEU A 143 21.57 19.61 -12.89
CA LEU A 143 22.22 20.77 -13.56
C LEU A 143 21.79 22.10 -12.94
N LEU A 144 20.49 22.26 -12.63
CA LEU A 144 19.99 23.47 -11.98
C LEU A 144 20.63 23.67 -10.60
N THR A 145 20.64 22.62 -9.78
CA THR A 145 21.29 22.69 -8.46
C THR A 145 22.76 23.01 -8.55
N ASN A 146 23.48 22.47 -9.54
CA ASN A 146 24.90 22.79 -9.75
C ASN A 146 25.08 24.22 -10.25
N ALA A 147 24.23 24.70 -11.15
CA ALA A 147 24.27 26.08 -11.62
C ALA A 147 24.07 27.07 -10.47
N GLU A 148 23.12 26.83 -9.58
CA GLU A 148 22.93 27.65 -8.38
C GLU A 148 24.16 27.70 -7.49
N LYS A 149 24.79 26.55 -7.23
CA LYS A 149 26.02 26.46 -6.42
C LYS A 149 27.18 27.24 -7.06
N VAL A 150 27.37 27.05 -8.37
CA VAL A 150 28.48 27.77 -9.12
C VAL A 150 28.19 29.25 -9.16
N SER A 151 26.94 29.66 -9.39
CA SER A 151 26.57 31.09 -9.38
C SER A 151 26.79 31.73 -8.01
N ALA A 152 26.46 31.04 -6.93
CA ALA A 152 26.73 31.54 -5.58
C ALA A 152 28.21 31.67 -5.29
N LEU A 153 29.03 30.71 -5.72
CA LEU A 153 30.48 30.77 -5.60
C LEU A 153 31.09 31.93 -6.43
N ALA A 154 30.63 32.11 -7.67
CA ALA A 154 31.07 33.21 -8.52
C ALA A 154 30.73 34.57 -7.91
N ALA A 155 29.50 34.71 -7.36
CA ALA A 155 29.12 35.96 -6.70
C ALA A 155 29.92 36.24 -5.42
N TRP A 156 30.40 35.20 -4.74
CA TRP A 156 31.24 35.33 -3.54
C TRP A 156 32.71 35.65 -3.85
N LEU A 157 33.21 35.22 -5.01
CA LEU A 157 34.59 35.44 -5.43
C LEU A 157 34.79 36.79 -6.15
N GLY A 158 33.70 37.51 -6.49
CA GLY A 158 33.74 38.81 -7.17
C GLY A 158 33.83 38.63 -8.67
#